data_ec372977d5edc8f3f645a219db823074
#
_entry.id   ec372977d5edc8f3f645a219db823074
#
_cell.length_a   1.000
_cell.length_b   1.000
_cell.length_c   1.000
_cell.angle_alpha   90.00
_cell.angle_beta   90.00
_cell.angle_gamma   90.00
#
_symmetry.space_group_name_H-M   'P 1'
#
loop_
_entity.id
_entity.type
_entity.pdbx_description
1 polymer ?
#
loop_
_entity_poly.entity_id
_entity_poly.type
_entity_poly.pdbx_seq_one_letter_code
_entity_poly.pdbx_strand_id
1 'polypeptide(L)'
;MTVIRFDPFQEFDRLTRQMVGTGRGPRSMPMEAYRRGDQFFIHLDLPGVNPDDVQLTVERNVVSVPAERRSLWREGDDVLVDETPQGTFGRQLFLGDNLDSGRLEASFDQGILTLTIPVAERAKPRRIEISAQSGSPQQVRPSDAGQASAQQSG
;
A
#
# COMPACT_ATOMS: atom_id res chain seq x y z
N MET A 1 4.25 -8.46 -23.79
CA MET A 1 4.61 -7.55 -22.71
C MET A 1 4.17 -8.17 -21.40
N THR A 2 5.11 -8.61 -20.60
CA THR A 2 4.81 -9.11 -19.26
C THR A 2 4.69 -7.92 -18.35
N VAL A 3 3.46 -7.58 -17.98
CA VAL A 3 3.23 -6.59 -16.92
C VAL A 3 3.59 -7.28 -15.61
N ILE A 4 4.74 -6.95 -15.05
CA ILE A 4 5.07 -7.33 -13.68
C ILE A 4 4.10 -6.58 -12.79
N ARG A 5 3.01 -7.23 -12.41
CA ARG A 5 2.15 -6.77 -11.32
C ARG A 5 2.97 -6.92 -10.05
N PHE A 6 3.54 -5.85 -9.61
CA PHE A 6 4.10 -5.76 -8.28
C PHE A 6 2.91 -5.86 -7.31
N ASP A 7 2.74 -7.04 -6.74
CA ASP A 7 1.79 -7.29 -5.66
C ASP A 7 2.53 -7.18 -4.33
N PRO A 8 2.40 -6.07 -3.62
CA PRO A 8 3.10 -5.85 -2.36
C PRO A 8 2.68 -6.82 -1.25
N PHE A 9 1.63 -7.62 -1.49
CA PHE A 9 1.10 -8.55 -0.52
C PHE A 9 1.61 -9.98 -0.68
N GLN A 10 2.21 -10.35 -1.81
CA GLN A 10 2.69 -11.73 -2.06
C GLN A 10 3.88 -12.12 -1.19
N GLU A 11 4.80 -11.22 -0.91
CA GLU A 11 5.93 -11.52 -0.03
C GLU A 11 5.50 -11.70 1.43
N PHE A 12 4.50 -10.96 1.84
CA PHE A 12 3.99 -11.03 3.20
C PHE A 12 3.17 -12.29 3.46
N ASP A 13 2.38 -12.72 2.49
CA ASP A 13 1.59 -13.95 2.58
C ASP A 13 2.50 -15.20 2.73
N ARG A 14 3.73 -15.13 2.20
CA ARG A 14 4.76 -16.15 2.37
C ARG A 14 5.30 -16.20 3.80
N LEU A 15 5.59 -15.05 4.40
CA LEU A 15 6.07 -14.93 5.77
C LEU A 15 5.01 -15.31 6.78
N THR A 16 3.76 -14.92 6.55
CA THR A 16 2.62 -15.25 7.41
C THR A 16 2.30 -16.74 7.40
N ARG A 17 2.39 -17.41 6.24
CA ARG A 17 2.22 -18.87 6.14
C ARG A 17 3.30 -19.66 6.89
N GLN A 18 4.51 -19.14 6.98
CA GLN A 18 5.59 -19.76 7.74
C GLN A 18 5.42 -19.62 9.27
N MET A 19 4.74 -18.57 9.73
CA MET A 19 4.45 -18.35 11.15
C MET A 19 3.21 -19.11 11.68
N VAL A 20 2.30 -19.51 10.81
CA VAL A 20 1.04 -20.21 11.14
C VAL A 20 1.24 -21.72 11.43
N GLY A 21 2.46 -22.24 11.23
CA GLY A 21 2.77 -23.67 11.35
C GLY A 21 2.80 -24.26 12.76
N THR A 22 2.68 -23.47 13.82
CA THR A 22 2.66 -24.00 15.20
C THR A 22 1.43 -23.49 15.94
N GLY A 23 0.45 -24.33 16.12
CA GLY A 23 -0.92 -24.13 16.63
C GLY A 23 -1.17 -23.30 17.90
N ARG A 24 -0.41 -22.23 18.15
CA ARG A 24 -0.54 -21.33 19.32
C ARG A 24 -0.67 -19.85 18.96
N GLY A 25 -0.67 -19.48 17.68
CA GLY A 25 -0.85 -18.09 17.24
C GLY A 25 -2.33 -17.71 17.05
N PRO A 26 -2.63 -16.39 16.95
CA PRO A 26 -3.97 -15.95 16.62
C PRO A 26 -4.41 -16.52 15.27
N ARG A 27 -5.69 -16.86 15.16
CA ARG A 27 -6.26 -17.38 13.90
C ARG A 27 -6.26 -16.29 12.83
N SER A 28 -5.96 -16.67 11.60
CA SER A 28 -5.97 -15.76 10.48
C SER A 28 -7.41 -15.38 10.09
N MET A 29 -7.61 -14.12 9.76
CA MET A 29 -8.85 -13.61 9.20
C MET A 29 -8.83 -13.79 7.69
N PRO A 30 -9.90 -14.34 7.05
CA PRO A 30 -10.05 -14.26 5.60
C PRO A 30 -9.98 -12.82 5.12
N MET A 31 -9.39 -12.59 3.98
CA MET A 31 -9.13 -11.24 3.47
C MET A 31 -9.34 -11.16 1.96
N GLU A 32 -9.99 -10.09 1.55
CA GLU A 32 -9.98 -9.61 0.17
C GLU A 32 -9.26 -8.27 0.10
N ALA A 33 -8.47 -8.08 -0.94
CA ALA A 33 -7.80 -6.80 -1.19
C ALA A 33 -7.83 -6.47 -2.68
N TYR A 34 -8.19 -5.22 -3.00
CA TYR A 34 -8.21 -4.73 -4.37
C TYR A 34 -7.94 -3.23 -4.44
N ARG A 35 -7.59 -2.78 -5.62
CA ARG A 35 -7.42 -1.37 -5.94
C ARG A 35 -8.56 -0.87 -6.83
N ARG A 36 -9.08 0.31 -6.50
CA ARG A 36 -10.04 1.04 -7.33
C ARG A 36 -9.60 2.49 -7.44
N GLY A 37 -9.17 2.87 -8.64
CA GLY A 37 -8.58 4.20 -8.85
C GLY A 37 -7.34 4.43 -7.97
N ASP A 38 -7.37 5.47 -7.18
CA ASP A 38 -6.29 5.87 -6.28
C ASP A 38 -6.52 5.41 -4.83
N GLN A 39 -7.33 4.38 -4.63
CA GLN A 39 -7.61 3.81 -3.32
C GLN A 39 -7.41 2.31 -3.31
N PHE A 40 -6.89 1.80 -2.20
CA PHE A 40 -6.86 0.39 -1.86
C PHE A 40 -7.93 0.07 -0.84
N PHE A 41 -8.61 -1.03 -1.05
CA PHE A 41 -9.63 -1.58 -0.17
C PHE A 41 -9.18 -2.93 0.34
N ILE A 42 -9.31 -3.13 1.63
CA ILE A 42 -9.03 -4.40 2.30
C ILE A 42 -10.25 -4.74 3.13
N HIS A 43 -10.80 -5.92 2.92
CA HIS A 43 -11.91 -6.46 3.69
C HIS A 43 -11.42 -7.64 4.50
N LEU A 44 -11.68 -7.62 5.80
CA LEU A 44 -11.37 -8.70 6.72
C LEU A 44 -12.67 -9.29 7.25
N ASP A 45 -12.84 -10.60 7.12
CA ASP A 45 -14.04 -11.30 7.57
C ASP A 45 -13.94 -11.62 9.06
N LEU A 46 -14.83 -11.00 9.83
CA LEU A 46 -14.94 -11.12 11.27
C LEU A 46 -16.39 -11.40 11.71
N PRO A 47 -17.05 -12.41 11.14
CA PRO A 47 -18.45 -12.68 11.47
C PRO A 47 -18.61 -13.04 12.94
N GLY A 48 -19.59 -12.43 13.60
CA GLY A 48 -19.89 -12.67 15.01
C GLY A 48 -18.91 -12.04 15.99
N VAL A 49 -18.00 -11.18 15.52
CA VAL A 49 -17.13 -10.35 16.37
C VAL A 49 -17.86 -9.05 16.68
N ASN A 50 -17.81 -8.62 17.95
CA ASN A 50 -18.33 -7.31 18.31
C ASN A 50 -17.34 -6.23 17.84
N PRO A 51 -17.79 -5.12 17.24
CA PRO A 51 -16.90 -4.01 16.87
C PRO A 51 -15.98 -3.52 18.00
N ASP A 52 -16.47 -3.53 19.23
CA ASP A 52 -15.70 -3.12 20.42
C ASP A 52 -14.54 -4.10 20.77
N ASP A 53 -14.60 -5.32 20.27
CA ASP A 53 -13.58 -6.35 20.46
C ASP A 53 -12.56 -6.37 19.28
N VAL A 54 -12.67 -5.43 18.34
CA VAL A 54 -11.72 -5.24 17.22
C VAL A 54 -10.85 -4.03 17.52
N GLN A 55 -9.54 -4.23 17.49
CA GLN A 55 -8.58 -3.14 17.61
C GLN A 55 -7.86 -2.95 16.27
N LEU A 56 -7.51 -1.72 15.98
CA LEU A 56 -6.75 -1.36 14.79
C LEU A 56 -5.60 -0.45 15.21
N THR A 57 -4.39 -0.86 14.93
CA THR A 57 -3.21 -0.04 15.16
C THR A 57 -2.41 0.09 13.87
N VAL A 58 -1.88 1.29 13.65
CA VAL A 58 -0.99 1.59 12.53
C VAL A 58 0.30 2.11 13.10
N GLU A 59 1.37 1.37 12.89
CA GLU A 59 2.70 1.77 13.30
C GLU A 59 3.63 1.74 12.09
N ARG A 60 4.13 2.90 11.71
CA ARG A 60 4.87 3.09 10.45
C ARG A 60 3.99 2.62 9.27
N ASN A 61 4.40 1.56 8.58
CA ASN A 61 3.66 0.97 7.45
C ASN A 61 3.05 -0.39 7.80
N VAL A 62 2.92 -0.72 9.08
CA VAL A 62 2.31 -1.97 9.54
C VAL A 62 0.96 -1.68 10.16
N VAL A 63 -0.07 -2.29 9.62
CA VAL A 63 -1.42 -2.30 10.18
C VAL A 63 -1.61 -3.61 10.93
N SER A 64 -1.93 -3.54 12.21
CA SER A 64 -2.21 -4.71 13.05
C SER A 64 -3.67 -4.70 13.47
N VAL A 65 -4.35 -5.82 13.25
CA VAL A 65 -5.77 -5.99 13.55
C VAL A 65 -5.93 -7.21 14.46
N PRO A 66 -5.78 -7.08 15.78
CA PRO A 66 -6.23 -8.09 16.71
C PRO A 66 -7.74 -7.98 16.93
N ALA A 67 -8.40 -9.12 17.08
CA ALA A 67 -9.82 -9.22 17.39
C ALA A 67 -10.10 -10.44 18.27
N GLU A 68 -11.16 -10.39 19.04
CA GLU A 68 -11.60 -11.52 19.86
C GLU A 68 -13.04 -11.90 19.49
N ARG A 69 -13.26 -13.16 19.23
CA ARG A 69 -14.58 -13.73 19.05
C ARG A 69 -14.94 -14.58 20.26
N ARG A 70 -15.98 -14.17 20.97
CA ARG A 70 -16.47 -14.86 22.15
C ARG A 70 -17.51 -15.89 21.79
N SER A 71 -17.58 -16.95 22.61
CA SER A 71 -18.67 -17.92 22.55
C SER A 71 -20.02 -17.25 22.77
N LEU A 72 -21.05 -17.73 22.08
CA LEU A 72 -22.42 -17.32 22.34
C LEU A 72 -23.04 -18.12 23.48
N TRP A 73 -22.55 -19.33 23.71
CA TRP A 73 -22.94 -20.15 24.85
C TRP A 73 -22.33 -19.63 26.15
N ARG A 74 -22.98 -19.92 27.29
CA ARG A 74 -22.64 -19.44 28.62
C ARG A 74 -22.34 -20.60 29.56
N GLU A 75 -21.73 -20.29 30.69
CA GLU A 75 -21.55 -21.26 31.78
C GLU A 75 -22.91 -21.82 32.21
N GLY A 76 -23.04 -23.14 32.22
CA GLY A 76 -24.28 -23.85 32.51
C GLY A 76 -25.07 -24.32 31.29
N ASP A 77 -24.68 -23.88 30.10
CA ASP A 77 -25.26 -24.40 28.87
C ASP A 77 -24.73 -25.80 28.53
N ASP A 78 -25.60 -26.68 28.05
CA ASP A 78 -25.21 -28.00 27.56
C ASP A 78 -24.87 -27.89 26.05
N VAL A 79 -23.59 -27.71 25.78
CA VAL A 79 -23.10 -27.50 24.43
C VAL A 79 -23.07 -28.80 23.66
N LEU A 80 -23.97 -28.97 22.71
CA LEU A 80 -24.09 -30.18 21.91
C LEU A 80 -23.12 -30.21 20.72
N VAL A 81 -22.89 -29.06 20.09
CA VAL A 81 -21.96 -28.90 18.96
C VAL A 81 -21.33 -27.51 19.02
N ASP A 82 -20.02 -27.44 18.87
CA ASP A 82 -19.25 -26.20 18.78
C ASP A 82 -18.19 -26.31 17.69
N GLU A 83 -18.56 -25.95 16.45
CA GLU A 83 -17.68 -25.94 15.28
C GLU A 83 -17.22 -24.52 14.91
N THR A 84 -17.75 -23.51 15.61
CA THR A 84 -17.45 -22.12 15.32
C THR A 84 -16.09 -21.73 15.85
N PRO A 85 -15.16 -21.25 15.02
CA PRO A 85 -13.88 -20.76 15.50
C PRO A 85 -14.07 -19.60 16.47
N GLN A 86 -13.49 -19.70 17.65
CA GLN A 86 -13.57 -18.71 18.73
C GLN A 86 -12.16 -18.34 19.21
N GLY A 87 -12.08 -17.35 20.09
CA GLY A 87 -10.85 -16.86 20.67
C GLY A 87 -10.20 -15.76 19.87
N THR A 88 -8.89 -15.68 19.92
CA THR A 88 -8.12 -14.56 19.33
C THR A 88 -7.89 -14.77 17.85
N PHE A 89 -8.21 -13.75 17.08
CA PHE A 89 -7.89 -13.59 15.67
C PHE A 89 -6.89 -12.45 15.51
N GLY A 90 -6.06 -12.51 14.49
CA GLY A 90 -5.13 -11.45 14.24
C GLY A 90 -4.64 -11.44 12.80
N ARG A 91 -4.42 -10.24 12.29
CA ARG A 91 -3.77 -10.02 11.01
C ARG A 91 -2.85 -8.83 11.08
N GLN A 92 -1.70 -8.98 10.44
CA GLN A 92 -0.78 -7.88 10.20
C GLN A 92 -0.65 -7.66 8.70
N LEU A 93 -0.69 -6.40 8.29
CA LEU A 93 -0.62 -5.98 6.90
C LEU A 93 0.53 -5.00 6.74
N PHE A 94 1.42 -5.28 5.81
CA PHE A 94 2.43 -4.31 5.41
C PHE A 94 1.90 -3.45 4.28
N LEU A 95 1.85 -2.16 4.51
CA LEU A 95 1.51 -1.20 3.48
C LEU A 95 2.79 -0.80 2.75
N GLY A 96 2.76 -0.87 1.43
CA GLY A 96 3.86 -0.36 0.62
C GLY A 96 4.03 1.15 0.77
N ASP A 97 5.22 1.67 0.49
CA ASP A 97 5.54 3.10 0.59
C ASP A 97 4.71 3.98 -0.36
N ASN A 98 4.03 3.36 -1.31
CA ASN A 98 3.10 4.02 -2.24
C ASN A 98 1.70 4.24 -1.65
N LEU A 99 1.44 3.78 -0.43
CA LEU A 99 0.18 3.97 0.28
C LEU A 99 0.34 5.00 1.40
N ASP A 100 -0.70 5.79 1.61
CA ASP A 100 -0.74 6.79 2.68
C ASP A 100 -1.40 6.19 3.92
N SER A 101 -0.59 5.57 4.77
CA SER A 101 -1.05 4.97 6.02
C SER A 101 -1.62 5.98 7.02
N GLY A 102 -1.21 7.26 6.92
CA GLY A 102 -1.72 8.33 7.77
C GLY A 102 -3.15 8.74 7.44
N ARG A 103 -3.65 8.35 6.26
CA ARG A 103 -5.02 8.62 5.80
C ARG A 103 -5.84 7.34 5.66
N LEU A 104 -5.45 6.29 6.38
CA LEU A 104 -6.21 5.05 6.47
C LEU A 104 -7.53 5.33 7.18
N GLU A 105 -8.62 4.88 6.58
CA GLU A 105 -9.96 4.87 7.16
C GLU A 105 -10.42 3.45 7.40
N ALA A 106 -11.17 3.23 8.47
CA ALA A 106 -11.71 1.92 8.81
C ALA A 106 -13.20 2.01 9.10
N SER A 107 -13.95 1.04 8.63
CA SER A 107 -15.38 0.86 8.94
C SER A 107 -15.68 -0.61 9.21
N PHE A 108 -16.65 -0.87 10.08
CA PHE A 108 -17.09 -2.21 10.42
C PHE A 108 -18.58 -2.32 10.18
N ASP A 109 -18.98 -3.21 9.29
CA ASP A 109 -20.38 -3.46 8.97
C ASP A 109 -20.61 -4.94 8.65
N GLN A 110 -21.69 -5.52 9.15
CA GLN A 110 -22.11 -6.90 8.92
C GLN A 110 -21.02 -7.96 9.12
N GLY A 111 -20.12 -7.74 10.06
CA GLY A 111 -19.01 -8.65 10.34
C GLY A 111 -17.82 -8.51 9.39
N ILE A 112 -17.76 -7.45 8.61
CA ILE A 112 -16.65 -7.14 7.71
C ILE A 112 -15.97 -5.86 8.17
N LEU A 113 -14.67 -5.94 8.47
CA LEU A 113 -13.85 -4.77 8.67
C LEU A 113 -13.27 -4.33 7.33
N THR A 114 -13.67 -3.14 6.90
CA THR A 114 -13.17 -2.52 5.67
C THR A 114 -12.11 -1.47 5.99
N LEU A 115 -10.94 -1.60 5.41
CA LEU A 115 -9.89 -0.60 5.45
C LEU A 115 -9.79 0.06 4.08
N THR A 116 -9.79 1.38 4.05
CA THR A 116 -9.61 2.19 2.83
C THR A 116 -8.33 2.99 2.97
N ILE A 117 -7.40 2.81 2.03
CA ILE A 117 -6.07 3.42 2.09
C ILE A 117 -5.81 4.13 0.76
N PRO A 118 -5.67 5.46 0.75
CA PRO A 118 -5.35 6.18 -0.48
C PRO A 118 -3.90 5.94 -0.92
N VAL A 119 -3.67 6.03 -2.23
CA VAL A 119 -2.32 6.09 -2.80
C VAL A 119 -1.67 7.40 -2.36
N ALA A 120 -0.43 7.33 -1.88
CA ALA A 120 0.33 8.50 -1.48
C ALA A 120 0.52 9.45 -2.68
N GLU A 121 0.38 10.76 -2.46
CA GLU A 121 0.49 11.76 -3.52
C GLU A 121 1.82 11.66 -4.28
N ARG A 122 2.92 11.38 -3.57
CA ARG A 122 4.25 11.16 -4.17
C ARG A 122 4.32 9.96 -5.11
N ALA A 123 3.42 9.01 -4.97
CA ALA A 123 3.37 7.77 -5.76
C ALA A 123 2.42 7.88 -6.96
N LYS A 124 1.67 8.97 -7.08
CA LYS A 124 0.79 9.20 -8.23
C LYS A 124 1.60 9.57 -9.47
N PRO A 125 1.22 9.09 -10.66
CA PRO A 125 1.81 9.51 -11.90
C PRO A 125 1.67 11.03 -12.07
N ARG A 126 2.77 11.72 -12.33
CA ARG A 126 2.77 13.15 -12.65
C ARG A 126 3.25 13.36 -14.08
N ARG A 127 2.61 14.26 -14.79
CA ARG A 127 3.06 14.72 -16.09
C ARG A 127 4.19 15.74 -15.88
N ILE A 128 5.30 15.51 -16.56
CA ILE A 128 6.41 16.45 -16.57
C ILE A 128 6.34 17.20 -17.91
N GLU A 129 6.24 18.51 -17.86
CA GLU A 129 6.33 19.34 -19.04
C GLU A 129 7.80 19.48 -19.45
N ILE A 130 8.07 19.16 -20.71
CA ILE A 130 9.40 19.30 -21.28
C ILE A 130 9.49 20.71 -21.86
N SER A 131 10.26 21.59 -21.22
CA SER A 131 10.58 22.89 -21.77
C SER A 131 11.64 22.73 -22.84
N ALA A 132 11.30 23.05 -24.09
CA ALA A 132 12.30 23.15 -25.12
C ALA A 132 13.16 24.40 -24.86
N GLN A 133 14.42 24.19 -24.54
CA GLN A 133 15.39 25.30 -24.59
C GLN A 133 15.59 25.64 -26.05
N SER A 134 14.98 26.73 -26.48
CA SER A 134 15.30 27.37 -27.79
C SER A 134 16.70 27.96 -27.65
N GLY A 135 17.71 27.14 -27.87
CA GLY A 135 19.04 27.60 -28.11
C GLY A 135 19.02 28.35 -29.45
N SER A 136 18.99 29.65 -29.41
CA SER A 136 19.27 30.44 -30.62
C SER A 136 20.64 30.04 -31.17
N PRO A 137 20.77 29.66 -32.44
CA PRO A 137 22.09 29.41 -33.00
C PRO A 137 22.86 30.72 -32.98
N GLN A 138 23.92 30.74 -32.20
CA GLN A 138 24.87 31.86 -32.19
C GLN A 138 25.55 31.87 -33.56
N GLN A 139 25.17 32.82 -34.41
CA GLN A 139 25.87 33.06 -35.68
C GLN A 139 27.30 33.46 -35.31
N VAL A 140 28.23 32.58 -35.60
CA VAL A 140 29.67 32.89 -35.60
C VAL A 140 29.89 33.76 -36.84
N ARG A 141 30.09 35.06 -36.64
CA ARG A 141 30.54 35.97 -37.68
C ARG A 141 31.99 35.58 -38.03
N PRO A 142 32.32 35.36 -39.31
CA PRO A 142 33.72 35.24 -39.71
C PRO A 142 34.40 36.59 -39.47
N SER A 143 35.46 36.57 -38.70
CA SER A 143 36.33 37.73 -38.57
C SER A 143 37.07 37.91 -39.86
N ASP A 144 36.88 39.09 -40.46
CA ASP A 144 37.66 39.58 -41.61
C ASP A 144 39.15 39.53 -41.24
N ALA A 145 39.86 38.70 -41.96
CA ALA A 145 41.32 38.68 -41.94
C ALA A 145 41.84 39.92 -42.64
N GLY A 146 42.64 40.65 -41.96
CA GLY A 146 43.15 41.96 -42.34
C GLY A 146 43.87 42.04 -43.67
N GLN A 147 43.65 43.16 -44.27
CA GLN A 147 44.39 43.63 -45.42
C GLN A 147 45.81 43.95 -45.00
N ALA A 148 46.76 43.28 -45.56
CA ALA A 148 48.14 43.64 -45.53
C ALA A 148 48.39 44.70 -46.62
N SER A 149 48.65 45.92 -46.26
CA SER A 149 49.13 46.97 -47.13
C SER A 149 50.62 46.86 -47.38
N ALA A 150 50.97 46.59 -48.58
CA ALA A 150 52.35 46.72 -49.00
C ALA A 150 52.60 48.18 -49.35
N GLN A 151 53.52 48.83 -48.73
CA GLN A 151 54.09 50.09 -49.22
C GLN A 151 55.46 49.85 -49.81
N GLN A 152 55.56 50.14 -51.06
CA GLN A 152 56.83 50.31 -51.73
C GLN A 152 57.32 51.72 -51.54
N SER A 153 58.54 51.88 -51.13
CA SER A 153 59.28 53.13 -51.28
C SER A 153 60.26 52.98 -52.39
N GLY A 154 60.19 53.96 -53.26
CA GLY A 154 61.19 54.23 -54.25
C GLY A 154 62.29 55.15 -53.77
#